data_3784f0d3e409329f2e08a725be650b2d
#
_entry.id   3784f0d3e409329f2e08a725be650b2d
#
_cell.length_a   1.000
_cell.length_b   1.000
_cell.length_c   1.000
_cell.angle_alpha   90.00
_cell.angle_beta   90.00
_cell.angle_gamma   90.00
#
_symmetry.space_group_name_H-M   'P 1'
#
loop_
_entity.id
_entity.type
_entity.pdbx_description
1 polymer ?
#
loop_
_entity_poly.entity_id
_entity_poly.type
_entity_poly.pdbx_seq_one_letter_code
_entity_poly.pdbx_strand_id
1 'polypeptide(L)'
;MPKFSLRTLLLLFFGFGIALAFVCQVIFPIREQARRCSCSNNIKQITLALLNCESVYGHLPIGIETSPDGSPYRSWRRLTFFYMEGLPPVFYDLYDENSAWDSKSNTRFYDGTPVVQTDKFGSNRRVDSLDPCPVSWCCPSDSTKRVNYAVVVGEETAFPPNRNVKFDEITDGLENTILVVETLSGSDKWTEPRDLQFDSMSFVISKSKNGEIGSRHPGGANVGFADGEVHFITDAISPEELRALLTIAGNEPITRQQLIDRGVIR
;
A
#
# COMPACT_ATOMS: atom_id res chain seq x y z
N MET A 1 56.87 -1.52 11.54
CA MET A 1 55.63 -1.80 10.77
C MET A 1 55.64 -3.27 10.40
N PRO A 2 54.59 -4.06 10.68
CA PRO A 2 54.55 -5.46 10.31
C PRO A 2 54.57 -5.59 8.77
N LYS A 3 55.52 -6.34 8.25
CA LYS A 3 55.63 -6.67 6.82
C LYS A 3 54.77 -7.87 6.54
N PHE A 4 53.59 -7.68 5.95
CA PHE A 4 52.77 -8.80 5.48
C PHE A 4 53.42 -9.47 4.27
N SER A 5 53.46 -10.82 4.27
CA SER A 5 53.90 -11.55 3.09
C SER A 5 52.85 -11.48 1.96
N LEU A 6 53.27 -11.57 0.71
CA LEU A 6 52.36 -11.62 -0.44
C LEU A 6 51.29 -12.73 -0.27
N ARG A 7 51.67 -13.88 0.29
CA ARG A 7 50.77 -14.99 0.57
C ARG A 7 49.68 -14.60 1.58
N THR A 8 50.03 -13.89 2.65
CA THR A 8 49.08 -13.40 3.65
C THR A 8 48.09 -12.41 3.04
N LEU A 9 48.58 -11.50 2.17
CA LEU A 9 47.76 -10.54 1.47
C LEU A 9 46.77 -11.23 0.55
N LEU A 10 47.18 -12.22 -0.24
CA LEU A 10 46.33 -12.99 -1.15
C LEU A 10 45.22 -13.78 -0.37
N LEU A 11 45.57 -14.38 0.78
CA LEU A 11 44.61 -15.07 1.62
C LEU A 11 43.54 -14.11 2.19
N LEU A 12 43.93 -12.91 2.60
CA LEU A 12 43.01 -11.89 3.07
C LEU A 12 42.04 -11.43 1.95
N PHE A 13 42.54 -11.19 0.73
CA PHE A 13 41.71 -10.84 -0.42
C PHE A 13 40.73 -11.98 -0.79
N PHE A 14 41.20 -13.22 -0.77
CA PHE A 14 40.36 -14.39 -1.06
C PHE A 14 39.29 -14.57 0.01
N GLY A 15 39.64 -14.45 1.30
CA GLY A 15 38.66 -14.49 2.40
C GLY A 15 37.64 -13.36 2.34
N PHE A 16 38.09 -12.13 1.99
CA PHE A 16 37.19 -11.01 1.78
C PHE A 16 36.22 -11.25 0.60
N GLY A 17 36.73 -11.80 -0.51
CA GLY A 17 35.90 -12.17 -1.66
C GLY A 17 34.80 -13.19 -1.33
N ILE A 18 35.13 -14.22 -0.54
CA ILE A 18 34.15 -15.21 -0.07
C ILE A 18 33.11 -14.57 0.84
N ALA A 19 33.54 -13.72 1.80
CA ALA A 19 32.62 -13.02 2.69
C ALA A 19 31.67 -12.09 1.92
N LEU A 20 32.18 -11.37 0.93
CA LEU A 20 31.36 -10.50 0.08
C LEU A 20 30.36 -11.31 -0.75
N ALA A 21 30.78 -12.43 -1.34
CA ALA A 21 29.89 -13.33 -2.08
C ALA A 21 28.77 -13.89 -1.18
N PHE A 22 29.09 -14.29 0.05
CA PHE A 22 28.12 -14.73 1.04
C PHE A 22 27.08 -13.63 1.38
N VAL A 23 27.55 -12.41 1.62
CA VAL A 23 26.66 -11.26 1.86
C VAL A 23 25.74 -11.03 0.67
N CYS A 24 26.26 -11.01 -0.54
CA CYS A 24 25.48 -10.76 -1.75
C CYS A 24 24.46 -11.86 -2.05
N GLN A 25 24.84 -13.12 -1.86
CA GLN A 25 23.99 -14.26 -2.27
C GLN A 25 23.04 -14.75 -1.18
N VAL A 26 23.32 -14.48 0.08
CA VAL A 26 22.55 -15.01 1.22
C VAL A 26 21.84 -13.87 1.98
N ILE A 27 22.58 -12.88 2.43
CA ILE A 27 22.03 -11.86 3.35
C ILE A 27 21.07 -10.92 2.62
N PHE A 28 21.39 -10.45 1.41
CA PHE A 28 20.51 -9.52 0.69
C PHE A 28 19.15 -10.17 0.32
N PRO A 29 19.07 -11.37 -0.24
CA PRO A 29 17.79 -12.02 -0.51
C PRO A 29 16.93 -12.24 0.73
N ILE A 30 17.54 -12.66 1.87
CA ILE A 30 16.82 -12.85 3.13
C ILE A 30 16.20 -11.53 3.62
N ARG A 31 16.96 -10.44 3.59
CA ARG A 31 16.45 -9.12 3.98
C ARG A 31 15.32 -8.65 3.09
N GLU A 32 15.43 -8.86 1.78
CA GLU A 32 14.38 -8.47 0.85
C GLU A 32 13.10 -9.30 1.05
N GLN A 33 13.24 -10.59 1.32
CA GLN A 33 12.10 -11.44 1.66
C GLN A 33 11.41 -10.96 2.96
N ALA A 34 12.17 -10.59 3.98
CA ALA A 34 11.60 -10.03 5.21
C ALA A 34 10.85 -8.71 4.94
N ARG A 35 11.38 -7.83 4.09
CA ARG A 35 10.71 -6.60 3.67
C ARG A 35 9.42 -6.88 2.91
N ARG A 36 9.42 -7.86 2.00
CA ARG A 36 8.22 -8.29 1.28
C ARG A 36 7.16 -8.82 2.24
N CYS A 37 7.54 -9.62 3.24
CA CYS A 37 6.61 -10.05 4.30
C CYS A 37 6.03 -8.87 5.08
N SER A 38 6.84 -7.84 5.38
CA SER A 38 6.33 -6.63 6.04
C SER A 38 5.32 -5.89 5.16
N CYS A 39 5.58 -5.75 3.85
CA CYS A 39 4.63 -5.16 2.91
C CYS A 39 3.33 -5.97 2.81
N SER A 40 3.43 -7.30 2.74
CA SER A 40 2.27 -8.19 2.76
C SER A 40 1.42 -8.00 4.03
N ASN A 41 2.06 -7.87 5.20
CA ASN A 41 1.37 -7.58 6.46
C ASN A 41 0.70 -6.19 6.46
N ASN A 42 1.35 -5.18 5.89
CA ASN A 42 0.74 -3.85 5.76
C ASN A 42 -0.52 -3.91 4.88
N ILE A 43 -0.44 -4.55 3.71
CA ILE A 43 -1.62 -4.76 2.85
C ILE A 43 -2.70 -5.54 3.58
N LYS A 44 -2.34 -6.59 4.34
CA LYS A 44 -3.31 -7.35 5.13
C LYS A 44 -4.06 -6.47 6.12
N GLN A 45 -3.37 -5.60 6.85
CA GLN A 45 -3.98 -4.66 7.78
C GLN A 45 -4.91 -3.66 7.07
N ILE A 46 -4.48 -3.12 5.92
CA ILE A 46 -5.29 -2.19 5.11
C ILE A 46 -6.53 -2.90 4.56
N THR A 47 -6.36 -4.11 4.02
CA THR A 47 -7.49 -4.91 3.50
C THR A 47 -8.49 -5.22 4.60
N LEU A 48 -8.03 -5.68 5.76
CA LEU A 48 -8.90 -5.93 6.91
C LEU A 48 -9.62 -4.67 7.39
N ALA A 49 -8.97 -3.50 7.33
CA ALA A 49 -9.61 -2.23 7.65
C ALA A 49 -10.74 -1.89 6.66
N LEU A 50 -10.57 -2.18 5.36
CA LEU A 50 -11.63 -2.04 4.37
C LEU A 50 -12.80 -3.00 4.63
N LEU A 51 -12.51 -4.26 4.99
CA LEU A 51 -13.53 -5.25 5.34
C LEU A 51 -14.29 -4.83 6.61
N ASN A 52 -13.61 -4.27 7.60
CA ASN A 52 -14.24 -3.72 8.80
C ASN A 52 -15.16 -2.51 8.46
N CYS A 53 -14.72 -1.63 7.54
CA CYS A 53 -15.59 -0.56 7.04
C CYS A 53 -16.86 -1.13 6.40
N GLU A 54 -16.72 -2.12 5.53
CA GLU A 54 -17.86 -2.79 4.88
C GLU A 54 -18.80 -3.42 5.91
N SER A 55 -18.25 -4.15 6.86
CA SER A 55 -19.04 -4.80 7.93
C SER A 55 -19.83 -3.81 8.80
N VAL A 56 -19.30 -2.60 9.02
CA VAL A 56 -19.94 -1.57 9.86
C VAL A 56 -20.93 -0.72 9.08
N TYR A 57 -20.56 -0.31 7.87
CA TYR A 57 -21.34 0.63 7.06
C TYR A 57 -22.21 -0.07 6.00
N GLY A 58 -22.01 -1.38 5.75
CA GLY A 58 -22.69 -2.15 4.71
C GLY A 58 -22.19 -1.86 3.29
N HIS A 59 -21.03 -1.24 3.17
CA HIS A 59 -20.39 -0.93 1.88
C HIS A 59 -18.92 -0.58 2.05
N LEU A 60 -18.14 -0.70 0.99
CA LEU A 60 -16.76 -0.19 0.92
C LEU A 60 -16.75 1.36 0.94
N PRO A 61 -15.67 2.00 1.45
CA PRO A 61 -15.55 3.45 1.39
C PRO A 61 -15.40 3.93 -0.06
N ILE A 62 -15.83 5.17 -0.32
CA ILE A 62 -15.55 5.84 -1.61
C ILE A 62 -14.03 6.02 -1.75
N GLY A 63 -13.46 5.59 -2.87
CA GLY A 63 -12.02 5.67 -3.12
C GLY A 63 -11.50 7.10 -3.07
N ILE A 64 -12.12 7.97 -3.86
CA ILE A 64 -11.86 9.41 -3.89
C ILE A 64 -13.19 10.14 -3.88
N GLU A 65 -13.44 10.89 -2.83
CA GLU A 65 -14.55 11.86 -2.81
C GLU A 65 -14.09 13.14 -3.49
N THR A 66 -14.92 13.70 -4.36
CA THR A 66 -14.65 14.99 -5.02
C THR A 66 -15.55 16.09 -4.47
N SER A 67 -15.04 17.32 -4.44
CA SER A 67 -15.83 18.52 -4.16
C SER A 67 -16.72 18.89 -5.36
N PRO A 68 -17.67 19.84 -5.21
CA PRO A 68 -18.56 20.24 -6.31
C PRO A 68 -17.86 20.79 -7.55
N ASP A 69 -16.63 21.27 -7.42
CA ASP A 69 -15.78 21.71 -8.54
C ASP A 69 -14.98 20.58 -9.21
N GLY A 70 -15.14 19.33 -8.72
CA GLY A 70 -14.46 18.15 -9.23
C GLY A 70 -13.06 17.91 -8.66
N SER A 71 -12.57 18.77 -7.77
CA SER A 71 -11.26 18.56 -7.14
C SER A 71 -11.30 17.42 -6.11
N PRO A 72 -10.22 16.64 -5.94
CA PRO A 72 -10.14 15.60 -4.91
C PRO A 72 -10.30 16.21 -3.51
N TYR A 73 -11.29 15.74 -2.76
CA TYR A 73 -11.67 16.32 -1.47
C TYR A 73 -11.25 15.43 -0.29
N ARG A 74 -11.52 14.12 -0.35
CA ARG A 74 -11.21 13.16 0.72
C ARG A 74 -10.82 11.80 0.16
N SER A 75 -9.98 11.08 0.90
CA SER A 75 -9.52 9.73 0.57
C SER A 75 -10.24 8.67 1.42
N TRP A 76 -10.44 7.50 0.84
CA TRP A 76 -10.89 6.28 1.54
C TRP A 76 -10.05 5.96 2.79
N ARG A 77 -8.76 6.34 2.77
CA ARG A 77 -7.82 6.07 3.86
C ARG A 77 -8.28 6.65 5.19
N ARG A 78 -9.03 7.76 5.18
CA ARG A 78 -9.57 8.37 6.40
C ARG A 78 -10.51 7.44 7.17
N LEU A 79 -11.36 6.67 6.48
CA LEU A 79 -12.28 5.73 7.12
C LEU A 79 -11.59 4.45 7.60
N THR A 80 -10.62 3.96 6.82
CA THR A 80 -9.83 2.77 7.21
C THR A 80 -8.93 3.04 8.40
N PHE A 81 -8.57 4.28 8.61
CA PHE A 81 -7.73 4.73 9.70
C PHE A 81 -8.22 4.25 11.08
N PHE A 82 -9.52 4.30 11.34
CA PHE A 82 -10.13 3.86 12.61
C PHE A 82 -9.97 2.37 12.90
N TYR A 83 -9.65 1.58 11.89
CA TYR A 83 -9.50 0.13 11.98
C TYR A 83 -8.05 -0.34 11.85
N MET A 84 -7.09 0.59 11.73
CA MET A 84 -5.67 0.27 11.62
C MET A 84 -4.96 0.44 12.96
N GLU A 85 -4.15 -0.54 13.33
CA GLU A 85 -3.31 -0.46 14.51
C GLU A 85 -2.09 0.46 14.29
N GLY A 86 -1.60 1.05 15.39
CA GLY A 86 -0.32 1.78 15.40
C GLY A 86 -0.40 3.26 15.02
N LEU A 87 -1.59 3.79 14.76
CA LEU A 87 -1.78 5.23 14.54
C LEU A 87 -2.04 5.95 15.88
N PRO A 88 -1.46 7.15 16.09
CA PRO A 88 -1.64 7.87 17.33
C PRO A 88 -3.11 8.24 17.55
N PRO A 89 -3.70 7.99 18.74
CA PRO A 89 -5.09 8.39 19.03
C PRO A 89 -5.37 9.88 18.79
N VAL A 90 -4.36 10.73 18.95
CA VAL A 90 -4.44 12.17 18.69
C VAL A 90 -4.90 12.53 17.26
N PHE A 91 -4.65 11.67 16.29
CA PHE A 91 -5.08 11.92 14.92
C PHE A 91 -6.60 11.92 14.80
N TYR A 92 -7.29 11.00 15.48
CA TYR A 92 -8.75 10.90 15.48
C TYR A 92 -9.43 12.18 16.01
N ASP A 93 -8.80 12.82 17.00
CA ASP A 93 -9.35 14.02 17.62
C ASP A 93 -9.08 15.30 16.79
N LEU A 94 -8.12 15.24 15.88
CA LEU A 94 -7.58 16.43 15.23
C LEU A 94 -7.85 16.49 13.72
N TYR A 95 -8.17 15.37 13.08
CA TYR A 95 -8.55 15.36 11.68
C TYR A 95 -9.96 15.91 11.52
N ASP A 96 -10.10 16.98 10.74
CA ASP A 96 -11.40 17.60 10.47
C ASP A 96 -12.08 16.88 9.30
N GLU A 97 -13.04 16.03 9.62
CA GLU A 97 -13.84 15.24 8.66
C GLU A 97 -14.66 16.12 7.70
N ASN A 98 -14.91 17.39 8.05
CA ASN A 98 -15.71 18.31 7.24
C ASN A 98 -14.88 19.20 6.33
N SER A 99 -13.57 19.09 6.40
CA SER A 99 -12.63 19.88 5.60
C SER A 99 -11.91 19.02 4.55
N ALA A 100 -11.44 19.65 3.47
CA ALA A 100 -10.61 19.01 2.46
C ALA A 100 -9.33 18.43 3.08
N TRP A 101 -8.78 17.40 2.44
CA TRP A 101 -7.55 16.74 2.89
C TRP A 101 -6.35 17.70 3.00
N ASP A 102 -6.28 18.72 2.15
CA ASP A 102 -5.23 19.75 2.09
C ASP A 102 -5.55 21.03 2.86
N SER A 103 -6.66 21.07 3.58
CA SER A 103 -7.02 22.19 4.44
C SER A 103 -5.96 22.42 5.53
N LYS A 104 -5.87 23.64 6.04
CA LYS A 104 -4.95 23.97 7.14
C LYS A 104 -5.21 23.11 8.38
N SER A 105 -6.45 22.75 8.66
CA SER A 105 -6.80 21.83 9.76
C SER A 105 -6.22 20.45 9.56
N ASN A 106 -6.21 19.92 8.32
CA ASN A 106 -5.80 18.57 8.00
C ASN A 106 -4.32 18.43 7.59
N THR A 107 -3.64 19.54 7.28
CA THR A 107 -2.21 19.53 6.93
C THR A 107 -1.27 19.95 8.05
N ARG A 108 -1.78 20.57 9.12
CA ARG A 108 -0.99 21.01 10.28
C ARG A 108 -0.18 19.90 10.95
N PHE A 109 -0.55 18.64 10.74
CA PHE A 109 0.18 17.51 11.30
C PHE A 109 1.51 17.25 10.60
N TYR A 110 1.66 17.74 9.37
CA TYR A 110 2.81 17.51 8.50
C TYR A 110 3.77 18.69 8.45
N ASP A 111 3.40 19.84 9.01
CA ASP A 111 4.19 21.09 8.93
C ASP A 111 5.23 21.24 10.05
N GLY A 112 5.33 20.24 10.92
CA GLY A 112 6.24 20.27 12.06
C GLY A 112 5.69 21.03 13.27
N THR A 113 4.49 21.60 13.20
CA THR A 113 3.87 22.28 14.33
C THR A 113 3.48 21.27 15.41
N PRO A 114 4.00 21.39 16.65
CA PRO A 114 3.61 20.50 17.73
C PRO A 114 2.13 20.63 18.03
N VAL A 115 1.44 19.52 18.09
CA VAL A 115 0.05 19.46 18.52
C VAL A 115 -0.01 19.10 20.00
N VAL A 116 -0.72 19.89 20.79
CA VAL A 116 -0.94 19.58 22.21
C VAL A 116 -2.30 18.91 22.34
N GLN A 117 -2.28 17.65 22.72
CA GLN A 117 -3.49 16.92 23.08
C GLN A 117 -3.71 17.04 24.58
N THR A 118 -4.88 17.50 24.98
CA THR A 118 -5.31 17.44 26.38
C THR A 118 -6.19 16.20 26.57
N ASP A 119 -5.77 15.29 27.42
CA ASP A 119 -6.55 14.10 27.75
C ASP A 119 -7.79 14.44 28.60
N LYS A 120 -8.66 13.45 28.78
CA LYS A 120 -9.87 13.61 29.61
C LYS A 120 -9.61 13.92 31.09
N PHE A 121 -8.35 13.87 31.52
CA PHE A 121 -7.91 14.19 32.89
C PHE A 121 -7.22 15.56 32.97
N GLY A 122 -7.19 16.32 31.84
CA GLY A 122 -6.57 17.65 31.77
C GLY A 122 -5.05 17.61 31.59
N SER A 123 -4.45 16.44 31.35
CA SER A 123 -3.01 16.33 31.10
C SER A 123 -2.69 16.66 29.65
N ASN A 124 -1.75 17.57 29.45
CA ASN A 124 -1.30 17.97 28.12
C ASN A 124 -0.18 17.05 27.64
N ARG A 125 -0.44 16.31 26.55
CA ARG A 125 0.58 15.55 25.82
C ARG A 125 0.94 16.30 24.55
N ARG A 126 2.20 16.68 24.44
CA ARG A 126 2.75 17.22 23.20
C ARG A 126 2.98 16.06 22.25
N VAL A 127 2.42 16.13 21.04
CA VAL A 127 2.72 15.25 19.92
C VAL A 127 3.50 16.08 18.93
N ASP A 128 4.78 15.78 18.78
CA ASP A 128 5.58 16.34 17.70
C ASP A 128 5.04 15.79 16.37
N SER A 129 5.22 16.48 15.27
CA SER A 129 4.58 16.23 13.96
C SER A 129 4.35 14.74 13.63
N LEU A 130 3.22 14.44 13.00
CA LEU A 130 2.96 13.10 12.48
C LEU A 130 3.88 12.82 11.28
N ASP A 131 4.33 11.57 11.18
CA ASP A 131 5.01 11.12 9.96
C ASP A 131 4.03 11.21 8.78
N PRO A 132 4.36 11.94 7.71
CA PRO A 132 3.51 12.01 6.51
C PRO A 132 3.24 10.65 5.88
N CYS A 133 4.10 9.67 6.14
CA CYS A 133 3.89 8.28 5.74
C CYS A 133 4.15 7.35 6.94
N PRO A 134 3.10 7.02 7.73
CA PRO A 134 3.21 6.01 8.78
C PRO A 134 3.72 4.68 8.24
N VAL A 135 4.41 3.91 9.07
CA VAL A 135 5.06 2.63 8.68
C VAL A 135 4.11 1.68 7.96
N SER A 136 2.84 1.64 8.37
CA SER A 136 1.80 0.80 7.76
C SER A 136 1.39 1.23 6.33
N TRP A 137 1.79 2.43 5.90
CA TRP A 137 1.50 2.95 4.56
C TRP A 137 2.72 2.97 3.63
N CYS A 138 3.91 2.70 4.16
CA CYS A 138 5.17 2.75 3.41
C CYS A 138 5.76 1.36 3.23
N CYS A 139 6.27 1.07 2.03
CA CYS A 139 7.03 -0.15 1.78
C CYS A 139 8.47 0.00 2.32
N PRO A 140 8.97 -0.91 3.17
CA PRO A 140 10.34 -0.84 3.68
C PRO A 140 11.43 -1.04 2.62
N SER A 141 11.06 -1.48 1.42
CA SER A 141 11.97 -1.52 0.25
C SER A 141 11.98 -0.23 -0.56
N ASP A 142 11.07 0.71 -0.26
CA ASP A 142 11.05 2.02 -0.91
C ASP A 142 11.67 3.08 0.03
N SER A 143 12.82 3.61 -0.38
CA SER A 143 13.55 4.64 0.37
C SER A 143 12.94 6.04 0.24
N THR A 144 11.95 6.23 -0.62
CA THR A 144 11.34 7.54 -0.88
C THR A 144 10.40 8.00 0.23
N LYS A 145 10.00 7.10 1.14
CA LYS A 145 9.03 7.35 2.22
C LYS A 145 7.69 7.89 1.70
N ARG A 146 7.24 7.36 0.58
CA ARG A 146 5.92 7.64 0.00
C ARG A 146 4.94 6.56 0.40
N VAL A 147 3.66 6.89 0.33
CA VAL A 147 2.58 5.90 0.41
C VAL A 147 2.72 4.90 -0.74
N ASN A 148 2.83 3.62 -0.46
CA ASN A 148 3.01 2.59 -1.46
C ASN A 148 1.77 1.71 -1.68
N TYR A 149 0.66 2.00 -0.99
CA TYR A 149 -0.56 1.21 -1.09
C TYR A 149 -1.71 2.08 -1.56
N ALA A 150 -2.40 1.60 -2.59
CA ALA A 150 -3.48 2.31 -3.26
C ALA A 150 -4.66 1.38 -3.55
N VAL A 151 -5.81 1.97 -3.84
CA VAL A 151 -6.92 1.30 -4.51
C VAL A 151 -6.89 1.65 -6.00
N VAL A 152 -7.66 0.93 -6.81
CA VAL A 152 -7.85 1.28 -8.21
C VAL A 152 -9.25 1.89 -8.36
N VAL A 153 -9.29 3.15 -8.79
CA VAL A 153 -10.53 3.93 -8.94
C VAL A 153 -11.02 3.84 -10.38
N GLY A 154 -12.28 3.45 -10.57
CA GLY A 154 -12.93 3.31 -11.88
C GLY A 154 -14.34 2.79 -11.76
N GLU A 155 -15.19 3.05 -12.75
CA GLU A 155 -16.61 2.66 -12.72
C GLU A 155 -16.83 1.15 -12.61
N GLU A 156 -15.91 0.34 -13.17
CA GLU A 156 -15.98 -1.12 -13.18
C GLU A 156 -15.32 -1.76 -11.96
N THR A 157 -14.68 -0.98 -11.07
CA THR A 157 -13.89 -1.47 -9.95
C THR A 157 -14.65 -1.44 -8.61
N ALA A 158 -14.06 -1.96 -7.56
CA ALA A 158 -14.60 -1.86 -6.19
C ALA A 158 -14.62 -0.42 -5.64
N PHE A 159 -14.03 0.55 -6.35
CA PHE A 159 -13.94 1.96 -5.94
C PHE A 159 -14.35 2.91 -7.07
N PRO A 160 -15.62 2.91 -7.50
CA PRO A 160 -16.11 3.88 -8.47
C PRO A 160 -16.07 5.31 -7.90
N PRO A 161 -15.93 6.34 -8.75
CA PRO A 161 -15.94 7.73 -8.31
C PRO A 161 -17.25 8.11 -7.59
N ASN A 162 -17.14 8.75 -6.44
CA ASN A 162 -18.26 9.29 -5.67
C ASN A 162 -19.40 8.30 -5.34
N ARG A 163 -19.15 6.99 -5.44
CA ARG A 163 -20.13 5.94 -5.12
C ARG A 163 -19.52 4.86 -4.21
N ASN A 164 -20.29 4.35 -3.31
CA ASN A 164 -19.95 3.17 -2.51
C ASN A 164 -20.31 1.89 -3.27
N VAL A 165 -19.58 0.82 -3.01
CA VAL A 165 -19.85 -0.54 -3.49
C VAL A 165 -20.14 -1.44 -2.32
N LYS A 166 -21.17 -2.28 -2.45
CA LYS A 166 -21.48 -3.35 -1.51
C LYS A 166 -20.88 -4.66 -1.99
N PHE A 167 -20.68 -5.59 -1.08
CA PHE A 167 -20.13 -6.90 -1.45
C PHE A 167 -21.03 -7.72 -2.36
N ASP A 168 -22.36 -7.52 -2.30
CA ASP A 168 -23.30 -8.17 -3.20
C ASP A 168 -23.22 -7.68 -4.67
N GLU A 169 -22.58 -6.53 -4.90
CA GLU A 169 -22.28 -6.02 -6.24
C GLU A 169 -21.02 -6.67 -6.86
N ILE A 170 -20.19 -7.34 -6.05
CA ILE A 170 -18.96 -8.02 -6.51
C ILE A 170 -19.31 -9.43 -6.99
N THR A 171 -19.83 -9.53 -8.21
CA THR A 171 -20.35 -10.79 -8.77
C THR A 171 -19.26 -11.70 -9.33
N ASP A 172 -18.05 -11.21 -9.56
CA ASP A 172 -16.89 -12.00 -9.98
C ASP A 172 -16.29 -12.85 -8.84
N GLY A 173 -16.78 -12.60 -7.59
CA GLY A 173 -16.38 -13.26 -6.35
C GLY A 173 -15.35 -12.45 -5.57
N LEU A 174 -15.50 -12.43 -4.25
CA LEU A 174 -14.61 -11.67 -3.35
C LEU A 174 -13.16 -12.18 -3.44
N GLU A 175 -12.99 -13.48 -3.66
CA GLU A 175 -11.67 -14.11 -3.82
C GLU A 175 -10.97 -13.76 -5.14
N ASN A 176 -11.71 -13.27 -6.13
CA ASN A 176 -11.18 -12.90 -7.44
C ASN A 176 -11.02 -11.39 -7.63
N THR A 177 -11.49 -10.57 -6.68
CA THR A 177 -11.50 -9.11 -6.80
C THR A 177 -10.45 -8.47 -5.90
N ILE A 178 -9.53 -7.71 -6.49
CA ILE A 178 -8.48 -6.98 -5.78
C ILE A 178 -9.05 -5.66 -5.23
N LEU A 179 -8.80 -5.40 -3.93
CA LEU A 179 -9.12 -4.13 -3.29
C LEU A 179 -7.91 -3.21 -3.14
N VAL A 180 -6.76 -3.76 -2.73
CA VAL A 180 -5.56 -2.97 -2.39
C VAL A 180 -4.37 -3.48 -3.18
N VAL A 181 -3.57 -2.56 -3.68
CA VAL A 181 -2.39 -2.87 -4.49
C VAL A 181 -1.16 -2.10 -4.02
N GLU A 182 0.02 -2.66 -4.24
CA GLU A 182 1.27 -1.88 -4.18
C GLU A 182 1.41 -0.98 -5.41
N THR A 183 1.92 0.23 -5.19
CA THR A 183 2.25 1.18 -6.25
C THR A 183 3.50 1.98 -5.93
N LEU A 184 4.19 2.44 -6.96
CA LEU A 184 5.29 3.41 -6.86
C LEU A 184 4.85 4.85 -7.10
N SER A 185 3.57 5.06 -7.40
CA SER A 185 2.97 6.35 -7.74
C SER A 185 2.28 7.05 -6.56
N GLY A 186 2.48 6.53 -5.37
CA GLY A 186 1.82 7.03 -4.17
C GLY A 186 2.23 8.45 -3.78
N SER A 187 1.45 9.02 -2.88
CA SER A 187 1.61 10.38 -2.37
C SER A 187 2.70 10.48 -1.30
N ASP A 188 3.20 11.70 -1.10
CA ASP A 188 4.06 12.04 0.03
C ASP A 188 3.25 12.16 1.34
N LYS A 189 1.91 12.25 1.26
CA LYS A 189 1.02 12.33 2.42
C LYS A 189 -0.06 11.25 2.32
N TRP A 190 -0.23 10.46 3.36
CA TRP A 190 -1.19 9.34 3.34
C TRP A 190 -2.66 9.79 3.27
N THR A 191 -2.99 11.02 3.68
CA THR A 191 -4.35 11.59 3.58
C THR A 191 -4.69 12.09 2.17
N GLU A 192 -3.69 12.26 1.28
CA GLU A 192 -3.91 12.73 -0.08
C GLU A 192 -4.71 11.70 -0.89
N PRO A 193 -5.84 12.09 -1.51
CA PRO A 193 -6.64 11.20 -2.35
C PRO A 193 -5.97 11.00 -3.71
N ARG A 194 -4.85 10.28 -3.70
CA ARG A 194 -4.08 9.90 -4.89
C ARG A 194 -4.03 8.39 -4.98
N ASP A 195 -4.82 7.86 -5.90
CA ASP A 195 -4.97 6.44 -6.17
C ASP A 195 -4.82 6.14 -7.66
N LEU A 196 -4.73 4.87 -8.05
CA LEU A 196 -4.60 4.48 -9.44
C LEU A 196 -5.91 4.68 -10.18
N GLN A 197 -5.84 5.12 -11.45
CA GLN A 197 -7.01 5.37 -12.28
C GLN A 197 -7.14 4.25 -13.32
N PHE A 198 -8.18 3.44 -13.21
CA PHE A 198 -8.42 2.25 -14.03
C PHE A 198 -8.31 2.54 -15.53
N ASP A 199 -8.95 3.62 -16.00
CA ASP A 199 -9.01 3.99 -17.42
C ASP A 199 -7.64 4.41 -17.99
N SER A 200 -6.68 4.75 -17.16
CA SER A 200 -5.33 5.17 -17.57
C SER A 200 -4.26 4.11 -17.41
N MET A 201 -4.60 2.95 -16.83
CA MET A 201 -3.66 1.86 -16.59
C MET A 201 -3.38 1.06 -17.87
N SER A 202 -2.16 0.52 -17.95
CA SER A 202 -1.80 -0.48 -18.97
C SER A 202 -1.96 -1.92 -18.45
N PHE A 203 -2.39 -2.09 -17.20
CA PHE A 203 -2.58 -3.38 -16.52
C PHE A 203 -1.31 -4.23 -16.52
N VAL A 204 -0.19 -3.64 -16.20
CA VAL A 204 1.11 -4.32 -16.08
C VAL A 204 1.70 -4.09 -14.69
N ILE A 205 2.46 -5.06 -14.20
CA ILE A 205 3.25 -4.87 -12.99
C ILE A 205 4.53 -4.12 -13.35
N SER A 206 4.65 -2.88 -12.87
CA SER A 206 5.74 -1.98 -13.29
C SER A 206 6.67 -1.62 -12.13
N LYS A 207 7.98 -1.54 -12.41
CA LYS A 207 9.00 -1.04 -11.46
C LYS A 207 9.33 0.43 -11.63
N SER A 208 8.83 1.07 -12.67
CA SER A 208 9.23 2.43 -13.03
C SER A 208 8.11 3.29 -13.61
N LYS A 209 6.98 2.69 -14.02
CA LYS A 209 5.90 3.42 -14.68
C LYS A 209 4.93 3.98 -13.64
N ASN A 210 4.67 5.27 -13.69
CA ASN A 210 3.67 5.92 -12.85
C ASN A 210 2.25 5.50 -13.28
N GLY A 211 1.34 5.43 -12.31
CA GLY A 211 -0.07 5.09 -12.54
C GLY A 211 -0.33 3.59 -12.71
N GLU A 212 0.62 2.73 -12.36
CA GLU A 212 0.51 1.27 -12.45
C GLU A 212 0.69 0.60 -11.10
N ILE A 213 0.21 -0.64 -11.02
CA ILE A 213 0.56 -1.57 -9.92
C ILE A 213 2.05 -1.87 -10.02
N GLY A 214 2.74 -1.85 -8.90
CA GLY A 214 4.16 -2.15 -8.90
C GLY A 214 4.81 -1.96 -7.55
N SER A 215 5.99 -2.53 -7.39
CA SER A 215 6.73 -2.47 -6.15
C SER A 215 8.23 -2.41 -6.36
N ARG A 216 9.00 -2.17 -5.29
CA ARG A 216 10.47 -2.34 -5.29
C ARG A 216 10.87 -3.81 -5.13
N HIS A 217 9.94 -4.70 -4.85
CA HIS A 217 10.20 -6.12 -4.72
C HIS A 217 10.54 -6.76 -6.06
N PRO A 218 11.51 -7.68 -6.13
CA PRO A 218 11.83 -8.39 -7.37
C PRO A 218 10.69 -9.28 -7.84
N GLY A 219 10.31 -9.13 -9.11
CA GLY A 219 9.43 -10.07 -9.82
C GLY A 219 7.94 -9.90 -9.62
N GLY A 220 7.46 -8.79 -8.99
CA GLY A 220 6.03 -8.58 -8.85
C GLY A 220 5.64 -7.57 -7.78
N ALA A 221 4.39 -7.63 -7.33
CA ALA A 221 3.81 -6.77 -6.29
C ALA A 221 2.84 -7.55 -5.40
N ASN A 222 2.69 -7.13 -4.13
CA ASN A 222 1.66 -7.67 -3.26
C ASN A 222 0.32 -6.99 -3.54
N VAL A 223 -0.77 -7.73 -3.39
CA VAL A 223 -2.14 -7.26 -3.52
C VAL A 223 -3.04 -7.89 -2.47
N GLY A 224 -4.08 -7.17 -2.03
CA GLY A 224 -5.11 -7.66 -1.11
C GLY A 224 -6.43 -7.84 -1.83
N PHE A 225 -7.06 -9.00 -1.65
CA PHE A 225 -8.34 -9.37 -2.24
C PHE A 225 -9.52 -9.05 -1.32
N ALA A 226 -10.72 -9.02 -1.89
CA ALA A 226 -11.95 -8.68 -1.14
C ALA A 226 -12.36 -9.76 -0.13
N ASP A 227 -11.84 -10.99 -0.23
CA ASP A 227 -11.97 -12.03 0.79
C ASP A 227 -11.01 -11.85 1.98
N GLY A 228 -10.15 -10.84 1.92
CA GLY A 228 -9.16 -10.53 2.94
C GLY A 228 -7.80 -11.21 2.73
N GLU A 229 -7.63 -12.08 1.74
CA GLU A 229 -6.34 -12.70 1.46
C GLU A 229 -5.36 -11.75 0.77
N VAL A 230 -4.08 -11.97 1.03
CA VAL A 230 -2.97 -11.20 0.42
C VAL A 230 -2.07 -12.15 -0.34
N HIS A 231 -1.82 -11.80 -1.60
CA HIS A 231 -0.99 -12.59 -2.50
C HIS A 231 0.05 -11.72 -3.20
N PHE A 232 1.10 -12.37 -3.68
CA PHE A 232 2.11 -11.75 -4.53
C PHE A 232 1.82 -12.09 -5.98
N ILE A 233 1.49 -11.08 -6.78
CA ILE A 233 1.29 -11.22 -8.23
C ILE A 233 2.63 -10.99 -8.93
N THR A 234 3.01 -11.95 -9.79
CA THR A 234 4.27 -11.85 -10.55
C THR A 234 4.09 -10.96 -11.78
N ASP A 235 5.21 -10.43 -12.28
CA ASP A 235 5.26 -9.67 -13.52
C ASP A 235 4.99 -10.49 -14.79
N ALA A 236 4.70 -11.79 -14.64
CA ALA A 236 4.26 -12.69 -15.71
C ALA A 236 2.74 -12.65 -15.95
N ILE A 237 1.96 -11.94 -15.14
CA ILE A 237 0.51 -11.77 -15.36
C ILE A 237 0.26 -10.99 -16.66
N SER A 238 -0.73 -11.44 -17.43
CA SER A 238 -1.13 -10.68 -18.64
C SER A 238 -1.99 -9.46 -18.28
N PRO A 239 -2.04 -8.43 -19.16
CA PRO A 239 -2.89 -7.27 -18.94
C PRO A 239 -4.37 -7.62 -18.79
N GLU A 240 -4.86 -8.59 -19.55
CA GLU A 240 -6.23 -9.07 -19.51
C GLU A 240 -6.55 -9.75 -18.16
N GLU A 241 -5.63 -10.57 -17.65
CA GLU A 241 -5.78 -11.23 -16.35
C GLU A 241 -5.75 -10.23 -15.20
N LEU A 242 -4.84 -9.26 -15.25
CA LEU A 242 -4.76 -8.25 -14.22
C LEU A 242 -5.99 -7.34 -14.24
N ARG A 243 -6.50 -6.97 -15.43
CA ARG A 243 -7.72 -6.21 -15.58
C ARG A 243 -8.92 -6.95 -15.00
N ALA A 244 -9.07 -8.25 -15.29
CA ALA A 244 -10.16 -9.09 -14.79
C ALA A 244 -10.19 -9.17 -13.25
N LEU A 245 -9.03 -9.21 -12.59
CA LEU A 245 -8.96 -9.21 -11.12
C LEU A 245 -9.29 -7.83 -10.50
N LEU A 246 -9.40 -6.77 -11.27
CA LEU A 246 -9.72 -5.42 -10.79
C LEU A 246 -11.18 -5.03 -10.98
N THR A 247 -11.92 -5.75 -11.83
CA THR A 247 -13.36 -5.55 -12.04
C THR A 247 -14.19 -6.28 -10.99
N ILE A 248 -15.42 -5.81 -10.77
CA ILE A 248 -16.37 -6.41 -9.79
C ILE A 248 -17.46 -7.26 -10.45
N ALA A 249 -17.70 -7.08 -11.75
CA ALA A 249 -18.78 -7.71 -12.47
C ALA A 249 -18.46 -7.89 -13.97
N GLY A 250 -17.17 -8.13 -14.29
CA GLY A 250 -16.70 -8.34 -15.66
C GLY A 250 -17.10 -9.69 -16.24
N ASN A 251 -17.37 -10.67 -15.39
CA ASN A 251 -17.70 -12.05 -15.74
C ASN A 251 -16.64 -12.72 -16.61
N GLU A 252 -15.36 -12.34 -16.46
CA GLU A 252 -14.26 -12.98 -17.15
C GLU A 252 -14.04 -14.40 -16.60
N PRO A 253 -13.70 -15.38 -17.47
CA PRO A 253 -13.47 -16.77 -17.05
C PRO A 253 -12.09 -16.96 -16.38
N ILE A 254 -11.65 -15.97 -15.59
CA ILE A 254 -10.35 -15.93 -14.94
C ILE A 254 -10.59 -15.96 -13.43
N THR A 255 -9.95 -16.93 -12.74
CA THR A 255 -10.02 -17.02 -11.28
C THR A 255 -8.64 -16.92 -10.66
N ARG A 256 -8.58 -16.41 -9.42
CA ARG A 256 -7.34 -16.38 -8.63
C ARG A 256 -6.73 -17.79 -8.52
N GLN A 257 -7.54 -18.83 -8.34
CA GLN A 257 -7.05 -20.19 -8.21
C GLN A 257 -6.32 -20.67 -9.48
N GLN A 258 -6.86 -20.40 -10.65
CA GLN A 258 -6.19 -20.75 -11.93
C GLN A 258 -4.82 -20.05 -12.05
N LEU A 259 -4.71 -18.79 -11.60
CA LEU A 259 -3.46 -18.05 -11.63
C LEU A 259 -2.45 -18.56 -10.59
N ILE A 260 -2.92 -19.05 -9.44
CA ILE A 260 -2.09 -19.74 -8.45
C ILE A 260 -1.55 -21.04 -9.03
N ASP A 261 -2.39 -21.86 -9.63
CA ASP A 261 -2.00 -23.15 -10.23
C ASP A 261 -0.94 -22.98 -11.34
N ARG A 262 -0.95 -21.85 -12.02
CA ARG A 262 0.03 -21.46 -13.04
C ARG A 262 1.29 -20.78 -12.46
N GLY A 263 1.33 -20.50 -11.17
CA GLY A 263 2.43 -19.82 -10.49
C GLY A 263 2.54 -18.31 -10.80
N VAL A 264 1.51 -17.71 -11.39
CA VAL A 264 1.38 -16.26 -11.64
C VAL A 264 1.09 -15.53 -10.34
N ILE A 265 0.29 -16.12 -9.46
CA ILE A 265 0.00 -15.67 -8.09
C ILE A 265 0.65 -16.66 -7.10
N ARG A 266 1.21 -16.10 -5.99
CA ARG A 266 1.91 -16.88 -4.96
C ARG A 266 1.48 -16.46 -3.57
#